data_8c2ae830294ea302b8c6de414095e61f
#
_entry.id   8c2ae830294ea302b8c6de414095e61f
#
_cell.length_a   1.000
_cell.length_b   1.000
_cell.length_c   1.000
_cell.angle_alpha   90.00
_cell.angle_beta   90.00
_cell.angle_gamma   90.00
#
_symmetry.space_group_name_H-M   'P 1'
#
loop_
_entity.id
_entity.type
_entity.pdbx_description
1 polymer ?
#
loop_
_entity_poly.entity_id
_entity_poly.type
_entity_poly.pdbx_seq_one_letter_code
_entity_poly.pdbx_strand_id
1 'polypeptide(L)'
;RKLKAYYDGFCFDGVTRLYNPFSILRFFSENAFANYWYDSGSPSFIIRYFKRHAVQEPDVYRLIEVPLDFASTQEIERARPESFLYQAGYLTIAKREDQVLTLDYPNEEVRLSIAQTVLDQMYHVSGFITLGTELWRALGSGDLDEAVRLYNTALSGVPYEDFKDPSESFYRSLFLMLLRGAGMRA
;
A
#
# COMPACT_ATOMS: atom_id res chain seq x y z
N ARG A 1 -7.04 15.52 14.05
CA ARG A 1 -5.80 14.76 13.93
C ARG A 1 -5.97 13.55 13.01
N LYS A 2 -7.03 12.73 13.17
CA LYS A 2 -7.33 11.56 12.34
C LYS A 2 -7.54 11.94 10.87
N LEU A 3 -8.31 12.99 10.56
CA LEU A 3 -8.55 13.47 9.21
C LEU A 3 -7.25 13.77 8.46
N LYS A 4 -6.31 14.45 9.14
CA LYS A 4 -5.01 14.78 8.58
C LYS A 4 -4.19 13.52 8.26
N ALA A 5 -4.13 12.56 9.18
CA ALA A 5 -3.41 11.31 8.95
C ALA A 5 -3.99 10.49 7.80
N TYR A 6 -5.30 10.60 7.60
CA TYR A 6 -6.01 9.76 6.63
C TYR A 6 -6.01 10.33 5.21
N TYR A 7 -6.11 11.66 5.02
CA TYR A 7 -6.31 12.28 3.70
C TYR A 7 -5.32 13.38 3.31
N ASP A 8 -4.48 13.87 4.24
CA ASP A 8 -3.44 14.87 3.97
C ASP A 8 -2.11 14.18 3.64
N GLY A 9 -1.20 14.90 2.97
CA GLY A 9 0.18 14.46 2.86
C GLY A 9 0.75 14.43 1.45
N PHE A 10 -0.04 14.68 0.42
CA PHE A 10 0.52 14.84 -0.93
C PHE A 10 1.50 16.01 -0.96
N CYS A 11 2.72 15.76 -1.38
CA CYS A 11 3.80 16.73 -1.40
C CYS A 11 4.65 16.58 -2.67
N PHE A 12 4.77 17.64 -3.42
CA PHE A 12 5.50 17.67 -4.69
C PHE A 12 6.74 18.59 -4.65
N ASP A 13 6.82 19.48 -3.67
CA ASP A 13 7.92 20.44 -3.49
C ASP A 13 8.86 20.07 -2.32
N GLY A 14 8.52 19.02 -1.56
CA GLY A 14 9.25 18.58 -0.37
C GLY A 14 8.90 19.34 0.90
N VAL A 15 7.96 20.30 0.85
CA VAL A 15 7.59 21.17 1.97
C VAL A 15 6.08 21.21 2.21
N THR A 16 5.32 21.51 1.17
CA THR A 16 3.88 21.77 1.25
C THR A 16 3.09 20.46 1.22
N ARG A 17 2.27 20.22 2.24
CA ARG A 17 1.36 19.06 2.31
C ARG A 17 -0.04 19.45 1.87
N LEU A 18 -0.64 18.65 1.02
CA LEU A 18 -1.94 18.89 0.43
C LEU A 18 -2.88 17.71 0.66
N TYR A 19 -4.14 18.01 0.88
CA TYR A 19 -5.20 17.00 0.86
C TYR A 19 -5.52 16.56 -0.56
N ASN A 20 -5.91 15.29 -0.74
CA ASN A 20 -6.57 14.88 -1.97
C ASN A 20 -7.96 15.55 -2.04
N PRO A 21 -8.24 16.39 -3.06
CA PRO A 21 -9.53 17.09 -3.14
C PRO A 21 -10.73 16.14 -3.24
N PHE A 22 -10.59 15.04 -3.96
CA PHE A 22 -11.66 14.06 -4.12
C PHE A 22 -11.98 13.38 -2.79
N SER A 23 -10.99 12.83 -2.12
CA SER A 23 -11.18 12.10 -0.85
C SER A 23 -11.70 13.00 0.26
N ILE A 24 -11.21 14.24 0.35
CA ILE A 24 -11.67 15.16 1.41
C ILE A 24 -13.10 15.65 1.17
N LEU A 25 -13.50 15.87 -0.09
CA LEU A 25 -14.88 16.25 -0.44
C LEU A 25 -15.85 15.10 -0.15
N ARG A 26 -15.46 13.86 -0.49
CA ARG A 26 -16.25 12.66 -0.18
C ARG A 26 -16.40 12.48 1.34
N PHE A 27 -15.33 12.65 2.09
CA PHE A 27 -15.39 12.60 3.55
C PHE A 27 -16.41 13.59 4.12
N PHE A 28 -16.41 14.85 3.66
CA PHE A 28 -17.38 15.85 4.12
C PHE A 28 -18.81 15.56 3.67
N SER A 29 -18.99 14.96 2.51
CA SER A 29 -20.30 14.56 2.01
C SER A 29 -20.89 13.38 2.78
N GLU A 30 -20.06 12.38 3.12
CA GLU A 30 -20.53 11.13 3.71
C GLU A 30 -20.34 11.09 5.23
N ASN A 31 -19.56 12.02 5.79
CA ASN A 31 -19.19 12.09 7.20
C ASN A 31 -18.62 10.77 7.74
N ALA A 32 -17.88 10.04 6.90
CA ALA A 32 -17.31 8.73 7.19
C ALA A 32 -15.86 8.65 6.70
N PHE A 33 -15.01 7.94 7.47
CA PHE A 33 -13.68 7.57 6.99
C PHE A 33 -13.81 6.32 6.12
N ALA A 34 -13.47 6.47 4.85
CA ALA A 34 -13.47 5.37 3.89
C ALA A 34 -12.30 5.53 2.91
N ASN A 35 -12.05 4.50 2.14
CA ASN A 35 -10.94 4.45 1.20
C ASN A 35 -11.40 4.96 -0.19
N TYR A 36 -11.71 6.24 -0.27
CA TYR A 36 -12.23 6.87 -1.49
C TYR A 36 -11.23 6.88 -2.65
N TRP A 37 -9.93 6.90 -2.34
CA TRP A 37 -8.87 6.78 -3.35
C TRP A 37 -8.99 5.49 -4.15
N TYR A 38 -9.27 4.38 -3.48
CA TYR A 38 -9.48 3.07 -4.11
C TYR A 38 -10.63 3.12 -5.14
N ASP A 39 -11.70 3.83 -4.81
CA ASP A 39 -12.88 3.96 -5.67
C ASP A 39 -12.66 4.91 -6.86
N SER A 40 -11.73 5.88 -6.74
CA SER A 40 -11.49 6.92 -7.75
C SER A 40 -10.62 6.46 -8.92
N GLY A 41 -9.86 5.40 -8.76
CA GLY A 41 -8.88 4.90 -9.72
C GLY A 41 -9.13 3.46 -10.13
N SER A 42 -8.59 3.06 -11.28
CA SER A 42 -8.57 1.65 -11.67
C SER A 42 -7.27 1.01 -11.19
N PRO A 43 -7.27 0.31 -10.04
CA PRO A 43 -6.05 -0.30 -9.49
C PRO A 43 -5.45 -1.35 -10.42
N SER A 44 -6.21 -1.82 -11.40
CA SER A 44 -5.78 -2.86 -12.35
C SER A 44 -4.52 -2.51 -13.16
N PHE A 45 -4.26 -1.22 -13.42
CA PHE A 45 -3.03 -0.83 -14.12
C PHE A 45 -1.79 -0.99 -13.26
N ILE A 46 -1.89 -0.72 -11.94
CA ILE A 46 -0.79 -0.93 -10.99
C ILE A 46 -0.43 -2.40 -10.89
N ILE A 47 -1.43 -3.27 -10.78
CA ILE A 47 -1.19 -4.71 -10.71
C ILE A 47 -0.52 -5.22 -11.98
N ARG A 48 -0.97 -4.77 -13.15
CA ARG A 48 -0.29 -5.10 -14.41
C ARG A 48 1.15 -4.61 -14.42
N TYR A 49 1.38 -3.41 -13.89
CA TYR A 49 2.72 -2.86 -13.77
C TYR A 49 3.59 -3.70 -12.82
N PHE A 50 3.10 -4.03 -11.62
CA PHE A 50 3.82 -4.86 -10.66
C PHE A 50 4.15 -6.25 -11.23
N LYS A 51 3.18 -6.93 -11.84
CA LYS A 51 3.42 -8.23 -12.49
C LYS A 51 4.45 -8.14 -13.63
N ARG A 52 4.38 -7.09 -14.46
CA ARG A 52 5.30 -6.92 -15.60
C ARG A 52 6.75 -6.63 -15.15
N HIS A 53 6.93 -5.90 -14.07
CA HIS A 53 8.24 -5.46 -13.59
C HIS A 53 8.77 -6.30 -12.42
N ALA A 54 8.09 -7.40 -12.08
CA ALA A 54 8.44 -8.27 -10.95
C ALA A 54 8.70 -7.47 -9.66
N VAL A 55 7.89 -6.42 -9.44
CA VAL A 55 8.00 -5.60 -8.22
C VAL A 55 7.66 -6.46 -7.03
N GLN A 56 8.66 -6.70 -6.19
CA GLN A 56 8.48 -7.48 -4.99
C GLN A 56 7.87 -6.62 -3.88
N GLU A 57 7.03 -7.22 -3.08
CA GLU A 57 6.24 -6.59 -2.04
C GLU A 57 7.01 -5.81 -0.97
N PRO A 58 8.22 -6.23 -0.56
CA PRO A 58 9.01 -5.47 0.38
C PRO A 58 9.30 -4.04 -0.09
N ASP A 59 9.34 -3.84 -1.41
CA ASP A 59 9.66 -2.53 -2.01
C ASP A 59 8.47 -1.58 -1.94
N VAL A 60 7.25 -2.10 -1.83
CA VAL A 60 6.01 -1.30 -1.71
C VAL A 60 5.87 -0.62 -0.34
N TYR A 61 6.56 -1.09 0.70
CA TYR A 61 6.39 -0.60 2.08
C TYR A 61 7.65 0.05 2.67
N ARG A 62 8.70 0.23 1.88
CA ARG A 62 9.91 0.91 2.31
C ARG A 62 9.87 2.39 1.96
N LEU A 63 10.48 3.19 2.82
CA LEU A 63 10.95 4.51 2.43
C LEU A 63 11.96 4.33 1.30
N ILE A 64 11.72 4.96 0.16
CA ILE A 64 12.53 4.81 -1.05
C ILE A 64 13.37 6.07 -1.22
N GLU A 65 14.68 5.92 -1.23
CA GLU A 65 15.59 7.02 -1.55
C GLU A 65 15.84 7.08 -3.05
N VAL A 66 15.64 8.25 -3.63
CA VAL A 66 15.79 8.48 -5.07
C VAL A 66 16.57 9.79 -5.33
N PRO A 67 17.30 9.90 -6.45
CA PRO A 67 17.91 11.16 -6.84
C PRO A 67 16.85 12.20 -7.26
N LEU A 68 17.21 13.49 -7.27
CA LEU A 68 16.27 14.58 -7.62
C LEU A 68 15.62 14.43 -9.00
N ASP A 69 16.31 13.83 -9.93
CA ASP A 69 15.87 13.64 -11.32
C ASP A 69 15.10 12.34 -11.57
N PHE A 70 14.76 11.60 -10.50
CA PHE A 70 14.11 10.28 -10.61
C PHE A 70 12.81 10.29 -11.42
N ALA A 71 12.07 11.40 -11.39
CA ALA A 71 10.79 11.57 -12.08
C ALA A 71 10.93 12.08 -13.54
N SER A 72 12.15 12.34 -14.00
CA SER A 72 12.41 12.89 -15.35
C SER A 72 12.28 11.87 -16.47
N THR A 73 12.01 10.61 -16.16
CA THR A 73 11.88 9.53 -17.14
C THR A 73 10.63 9.69 -18.01
N GLN A 74 10.83 9.66 -19.32
CA GLN A 74 9.84 10.11 -20.31
C GLN A 74 8.86 9.02 -20.75
N GLU A 75 9.19 7.75 -20.55
CA GLU A 75 8.33 6.62 -20.99
C GLU A 75 7.88 5.78 -19.80
N ILE A 76 6.57 5.70 -19.59
CA ILE A 76 5.95 4.91 -18.51
C ILE A 76 6.43 3.44 -18.55
N GLU A 77 6.64 2.90 -19.74
CA GLU A 77 7.04 1.50 -19.93
C GLU A 77 8.48 1.21 -19.49
N ARG A 78 9.32 2.25 -19.38
CA ARG A 78 10.72 2.19 -18.94
C ARG A 78 10.95 2.85 -17.59
N ALA A 79 9.90 3.45 -17.04
CA ALA A 79 10.00 4.13 -15.75
C ALA A 79 10.32 3.12 -14.64
N ARG A 80 11.16 3.53 -13.70
CA ARG A 80 11.39 2.75 -12.48
C ARG A 80 10.10 2.67 -11.67
N PRO A 81 9.89 1.61 -10.89
CA PRO A 81 8.68 1.45 -10.07
C PRO A 81 8.36 2.67 -9.22
N GLU A 82 9.35 3.26 -8.58
CA GLU A 82 9.20 4.45 -7.74
C GLU A 82 8.74 5.68 -8.53
N SER A 83 9.29 5.89 -9.74
CA SER A 83 8.89 6.99 -10.62
C SER A 83 7.45 6.84 -11.08
N PHE A 84 7.08 5.63 -11.45
CA PHE A 84 5.72 5.30 -11.86
C PHE A 84 4.71 5.50 -10.72
N LEU A 85 5.00 4.98 -9.53
CA LEU A 85 4.14 5.12 -8.36
C LEU A 85 4.00 6.58 -7.92
N TYR A 86 5.08 7.37 -8.02
CA TYR A 86 5.06 8.80 -7.73
C TYR A 86 4.19 9.56 -8.73
N GLN A 87 4.37 9.33 -10.03
CA GLN A 87 3.56 9.97 -11.07
C GLN A 87 2.09 9.58 -11.00
N ALA A 88 1.79 8.35 -10.58
CA ALA A 88 0.44 7.86 -10.38
C ALA A 88 -0.20 8.30 -9.04
N GLY A 89 0.54 9.06 -8.20
CA GLY A 89 0.04 9.59 -6.93
C GLY A 89 0.00 8.58 -5.78
N TYR A 90 0.67 7.44 -5.91
CA TYR A 90 0.80 6.47 -4.81
C TYR A 90 1.97 6.77 -3.88
N LEU A 91 2.99 7.44 -4.39
CA LEU A 91 4.10 7.93 -3.59
C LEU A 91 4.14 9.46 -3.62
N THR A 92 4.77 10.03 -2.62
CA THR A 92 4.97 11.46 -2.47
C THR A 92 6.36 11.74 -1.88
N ILE A 93 6.84 12.97 -1.97
CA ILE A 93 8.09 13.37 -1.34
C ILE A 93 7.86 13.50 0.17
N ALA A 94 8.39 12.56 0.93
CA ALA A 94 8.34 12.59 2.40
C ALA A 94 9.40 13.53 2.97
N LYS A 95 10.60 13.51 2.40
CA LYS A 95 11.75 14.29 2.83
C LYS A 95 12.61 14.67 1.63
N ARG A 96 13.27 15.82 1.71
CA ARG A 96 14.29 16.28 0.76
C ARG A 96 15.56 16.60 1.53
N GLU A 97 16.66 16.01 1.12
CA GLU A 97 18.01 16.26 1.65
C GLU A 97 18.99 16.39 0.50
N ASP A 98 19.52 17.59 0.32
CA ASP A 98 20.47 17.91 -0.75
C ASP A 98 20.05 17.38 -2.13
N GLN A 99 20.70 16.31 -2.61
CA GLN A 99 20.46 15.68 -3.91
C GLN A 99 19.60 14.41 -3.84
N VAL A 100 19.05 14.09 -2.66
CA VAL A 100 18.27 12.88 -2.42
C VAL A 100 16.88 13.25 -1.94
N LEU A 101 15.90 12.55 -2.49
CA LEU A 101 14.51 12.58 -2.03
C LEU A 101 14.17 11.25 -1.38
N THR A 102 13.46 11.31 -0.25
CA THR A 102 12.84 10.14 0.34
C THR A 102 11.36 10.12 -0.05
N LEU A 103 10.92 9.05 -0.66
CA LEU A 103 9.52 8.84 -1.03
C LEU A 103 8.83 7.96 0.02
N ASP A 104 7.55 8.26 0.29
CA ASP A 104 6.65 7.44 1.13
C ASP A 104 5.21 7.59 0.59
N TYR A 105 4.30 6.82 1.14
CA TYR A 105 2.87 7.03 0.91
C TYR A 105 2.43 8.39 1.44
N PRO A 106 1.56 9.13 0.73
CA PRO A 106 1.10 10.42 1.20
C PRO A 106 0.32 10.32 2.51
N ASN A 107 -0.48 9.27 2.67
CA ASN A 107 -1.39 9.13 3.80
C ASN A 107 -1.86 7.68 3.99
N GLU A 108 -2.63 7.45 5.05
CA GLU A 108 -3.17 6.13 5.39
C GLU A 108 -4.15 5.61 4.32
N GLU A 109 -4.93 6.48 3.68
CA GLU A 109 -5.88 6.08 2.64
C GLU A 109 -5.16 5.42 1.46
N VAL A 110 -4.12 6.06 0.92
CA VAL A 110 -3.36 5.54 -0.21
C VAL A 110 -2.61 4.26 0.16
N ARG A 111 -2.06 4.22 1.37
CA ARG A 111 -1.39 3.02 1.91
C ARG A 111 -2.33 1.82 1.98
N LEU A 112 -3.54 2.03 2.49
CA LEU A 112 -4.59 1.01 2.53
C LEU A 112 -5.02 0.59 1.13
N SER A 113 -5.15 1.54 0.19
CA SER A 113 -5.53 1.23 -1.20
C SER A 113 -4.55 0.28 -1.86
N ILE A 114 -3.25 0.50 -1.70
CA ILE A 114 -2.22 -0.40 -2.25
C ILE A 114 -2.32 -1.78 -1.59
N ALA A 115 -2.38 -1.86 -0.26
CA ALA A 115 -2.48 -3.13 0.44
C ALA A 115 -3.71 -3.92 -0.02
N GLN A 116 -4.86 -3.27 -0.12
CA GLN A 116 -6.10 -3.87 -0.60
C GLN A 116 -5.97 -4.36 -2.03
N THR A 117 -5.41 -3.54 -2.91
CA THR A 117 -5.22 -3.88 -4.32
C THR A 117 -4.32 -5.12 -4.48
N VAL A 118 -3.23 -5.18 -3.74
CA VAL A 118 -2.30 -6.31 -3.78
C VAL A 118 -2.95 -7.58 -3.23
N LEU A 119 -3.59 -7.50 -2.06
CA LEU A 119 -4.26 -8.65 -1.45
C LEU A 119 -5.38 -9.22 -2.33
N ASP A 120 -6.20 -8.35 -2.92
CA ASP A 120 -7.33 -8.76 -3.75
C ASP A 120 -6.88 -9.27 -5.13
N GLN A 121 -6.05 -8.51 -5.84
CA GLN A 121 -5.77 -8.76 -7.26
C GLN A 121 -4.49 -9.55 -7.53
N MET A 122 -3.54 -9.58 -6.61
CA MET A 122 -2.34 -10.40 -6.72
C MET A 122 -2.48 -11.72 -5.97
N TYR A 123 -2.96 -11.66 -4.74
CA TYR A 123 -3.02 -12.84 -3.86
C TYR A 123 -4.39 -13.49 -3.77
N HIS A 124 -5.43 -12.86 -4.34
CA HIS A 124 -6.80 -13.37 -4.31
C HIS A 124 -7.32 -13.70 -2.91
N VAL A 125 -6.82 -12.98 -1.90
CA VAL A 125 -7.25 -13.14 -0.51
C VAL A 125 -8.58 -12.45 -0.31
N SER A 126 -9.66 -13.21 -0.33
CA SER A 126 -11.01 -12.71 -0.06
C SER A 126 -11.20 -12.38 1.43
N GLY A 127 -11.94 -11.30 1.71
CA GLY A 127 -12.26 -10.93 3.09
C GLY A 127 -11.07 -10.49 3.95
N PHE A 128 -9.99 -10.03 3.34
CA PHE A 128 -8.73 -9.66 4.01
C PHE A 128 -8.89 -8.62 5.13
N ILE A 129 -9.89 -7.71 5.05
CA ILE A 129 -10.17 -6.74 6.12
C ILE A 129 -10.62 -7.45 7.39
N THR A 130 -11.57 -8.37 7.26
CA THR A 130 -12.08 -9.19 8.38
C THR A 130 -10.96 -10.07 8.92
N LEU A 131 -10.29 -10.79 8.04
CA LEU A 131 -9.21 -11.71 8.38
C LEU A 131 -8.05 -11.00 9.09
N GLY A 132 -7.62 -9.84 8.60
CA GLY A 132 -6.59 -9.03 9.23
C GLY A 132 -7.00 -8.46 10.57
N THR A 133 -8.28 -8.07 10.72
CA THR A 133 -8.83 -7.58 11.99
C THR A 133 -8.88 -8.69 13.04
N GLU A 134 -9.31 -9.90 12.67
CA GLU A 134 -9.33 -11.06 13.55
C GLU A 134 -7.92 -11.51 13.92
N LEU A 135 -7.00 -11.53 12.95
CA LEU A 135 -5.59 -11.82 13.20
C LEU A 135 -4.98 -10.83 14.21
N TRP A 136 -5.27 -9.54 14.07
CA TRP A 136 -4.80 -8.54 15.02
C TRP A 136 -5.35 -8.77 16.43
N ARG A 137 -6.64 -9.13 16.55
CA ARG A 137 -7.27 -9.44 17.85
C ARG A 137 -6.65 -10.68 18.49
N ALA A 138 -6.43 -11.74 17.71
CA ALA A 138 -5.78 -12.96 18.18
C ALA A 138 -4.37 -12.69 18.72
N LEU A 139 -3.57 -11.91 17.97
CA LEU A 139 -2.24 -11.49 18.42
C LEU A 139 -2.31 -10.64 19.69
N GLY A 140 -3.25 -9.69 19.77
CA GLY A 140 -3.43 -8.83 20.94
C GLY A 140 -3.88 -9.55 22.20
N SER A 141 -4.61 -10.67 22.05
CA SER A 141 -5.02 -11.54 23.16
C SER A 141 -3.99 -12.63 23.51
N GLY A 142 -2.92 -12.76 22.70
CA GLY A 142 -1.93 -13.83 22.87
C GLY A 142 -2.38 -15.21 22.38
N ASP A 143 -3.49 -15.27 21.63
CA ASP A 143 -3.98 -16.50 21.03
C ASP A 143 -3.23 -16.80 19.73
N LEU A 144 -2.05 -17.42 19.90
CA LEU A 144 -1.15 -17.72 18.78
C LEU A 144 -1.70 -18.83 17.89
N ASP A 145 -2.45 -19.78 18.42
CA ASP A 145 -3.03 -20.87 17.63
C ASP A 145 -4.06 -20.31 16.65
N GLU A 146 -4.94 -19.43 17.12
CA GLU A 146 -5.91 -18.75 16.27
C GLU A 146 -5.23 -17.82 15.28
N ALA A 147 -4.19 -17.09 15.68
CA ALA A 147 -3.42 -16.24 14.77
C ALA A 147 -2.78 -17.04 13.62
N VAL A 148 -2.20 -18.19 13.92
CA VAL A 148 -1.63 -19.11 12.91
C VAL A 148 -2.71 -19.66 12.00
N ARG A 149 -3.87 -20.06 12.55
CA ARG A 149 -5.01 -20.56 11.77
C ARG A 149 -5.51 -19.51 10.76
N LEU A 150 -5.69 -18.27 11.22
CA LEU A 150 -6.14 -17.15 10.38
C LEU A 150 -5.13 -16.83 9.29
N TYR A 151 -3.85 -16.83 9.62
CA TYR A 151 -2.79 -16.60 8.64
C TYR A 151 -2.73 -17.72 7.59
N ASN A 152 -2.85 -18.98 7.98
CA ASN A 152 -2.93 -20.11 7.06
C ASN A 152 -4.17 -20.03 6.16
N THR A 153 -5.27 -19.46 6.65
CA THR A 153 -6.45 -19.20 5.83
C THR A 153 -6.13 -18.18 4.70
N ALA A 154 -5.38 -17.13 5.01
CA ALA A 154 -4.91 -16.18 3.99
C ALA A 154 -3.99 -16.86 2.97
N LEU A 155 -3.02 -17.66 3.45
CA LEU A 155 -2.10 -18.41 2.58
C LEU A 155 -2.82 -19.34 1.62
N SER A 156 -3.90 -19.99 2.06
CA SER A 156 -4.68 -20.89 1.20
C SER A 156 -5.38 -20.20 0.03
N GLY A 157 -5.56 -18.89 0.10
CA GLY A 157 -6.11 -18.08 -1.00
C GLY A 157 -5.08 -17.73 -2.08
N VAL A 158 -3.79 -17.86 -1.78
CA VAL A 158 -2.71 -17.49 -2.72
C VAL A 158 -2.59 -18.54 -3.82
N PRO A 159 -2.57 -18.15 -5.11
CA PRO A 159 -2.42 -19.08 -6.21
C PRO A 159 -1.12 -19.89 -6.13
N TYR A 160 -1.18 -21.18 -6.44
CA TYR A 160 -0.02 -22.08 -6.41
C TYR A 160 1.15 -21.59 -7.28
N GLU A 161 0.84 -20.90 -8.37
CA GLU A 161 1.86 -20.37 -9.29
C GLU A 161 2.75 -19.30 -8.62
N ASP A 162 2.19 -18.54 -7.69
CA ASP A 162 2.90 -17.55 -6.89
C ASP A 162 3.65 -18.19 -5.71
N PHE A 163 3.41 -19.49 -5.46
CA PHE A 163 3.94 -20.27 -4.34
C PHE A 163 5.14 -21.16 -4.70
N LYS A 164 5.64 -21.10 -5.93
CA LYS A 164 6.66 -22.04 -6.45
C LYS A 164 7.99 -22.01 -5.70
N ASP A 165 8.34 -20.89 -5.10
CA ASP A 165 9.55 -20.75 -4.27
C ASP A 165 9.35 -19.63 -3.23
N PRO A 166 8.49 -19.83 -2.23
CA PRO A 166 8.14 -18.79 -1.27
C PRO A 166 9.33 -18.51 -0.34
N SER A 167 9.90 -17.34 -0.49
CA SER A 167 10.94 -16.84 0.41
C SER A 167 10.35 -16.42 1.76
N GLU A 168 11.18 -16.33 2.79
CA GLU A 168 10.77 -15.75 4.11
C GLU A 168 10.16 -14.35 3.93
N SER A 169 10.70 -13.57 3.00
CA SER A 169 10.18 -12.23 2.69
C SER A 169 8.75 -12.25 2.20
N PHE A 170 8.34 -13.25 1.41
CA PHE A 170 6.97 -13.43 0.96
C PHE A 170 6.01 -13.61 2.15
N TYR A 171 6.30 -14.56 3.04
CA TYR A 171 5.44 -14.80 4.21
C TYR A 171 5.31 -13.58 5.10
N ARG A 172 6.44 -12.90 5.37
CA ARG A 172 6.45 -11.68 6.15
C ARG A 172 5.65 -10.56 5.48
N SER A 173 5.78 -10.40 4.18
CA SER A 173 5.06 -9.37 3.43
C SER A 173 3.56 -9.60 3.44
N LEU A 174 3.11 -10.83 3.18
CA LEU A 174 1.68 -11.17 3.24
C LEU A 174 1.11 -10.92 4.64
N PHE A 175 1.83 -11.30 5.69
CA PHE A 175 1.43 -11.05 7.08
C PHE A 175 1.27 -9.55 7.37
N LEU A 176 2.26 -8.75 7.02
CA LEU A 176 2.22 -7.31 7.21
C LEU A 176 1.12 -6.63 6.38
N MET A 177 0.88 -7.10 5.15
CA MET A 177 -0.19 -6.60 4.31
C MET A 177 -1.57 -6.88 4.89
N LEU A 178 -1.80 -8.07 5.44
CA LEU A 178 -3.06 -8.40 6.10
C LEU A 178 -3.35 -7.44 7.26
N LEU A 179 -2.37 -7.20 8.12
CA LEU A 179 -2.53 -6.28 9.23
C LEU A 179 -2.75 -4.85 8.76
N ARG A 180 -1.98 -4.39 7.80
CA ARG A 180 -2.10 -3.04 7.24
C ARG A 180 -3.37 -2.84 6.42
N GLY A 181 -3.76 -3.84 5.62
CA GLY A 181 -5.00 -3.82 4.85
C GLY A 181 -6.25 -3.77 5.73
N ALA A 182 -6.15 -4.25 6.97
CA ALA A 182 -7.17 -4.09 8.02
C ALA A 182 -7.07 -2.73 8.76
N GLY A 183 -6.17 -1.84 8.37
CA GLY A 183 -5.99 -0.52 8.99
C GLY A 183 -5.13 -0.51 10.24
N MET A 184 -4.39 -1.58 10.50
CA MET A 184 -3.51 -1.68 11.66
C MET A 184 -2.14 -1.06 11.39
N ARG A 185 -1.60 -0.37 12.38
CA ARG A 185 -0.22 0.13 12.35
C ARG A 185 0.70 -0.96 12.92
N ALA A 186 1.26 -1.75 12.02
CA ALA A 186 2.28 -2.75 12.35
C ALA A 186 3.67 -2.21 12.02
#